data_92f3ba1c340302c02f4f6680d36265f2
#
_entry.id   92f3ba1c340302c02f4f6680d36265f2
#
_cell.length_a   1.000
_cell.length_b   1.000
_cell.length_c   1.000
_cell.angle_alpha   90.00
_cell.angle_beta   90.00
_cell.angle_gamma   90.00
#
_symmetry.space_group_name_H-M   'P 1'
#
loop_
_entity.id
_entity.type
_entity.pdbx_description
1 polymer ?
#
loop_
_entity_poly.entity_id
_entity_poly.type
_entity_poly.pdbx_seq_one_letter_code
_entity_poly.pdbx_strand_id
1 'polypeptide(L)'
;EDCEFDLGIFMNLTQDHLDFHGTMEDYYASKKRFFTDLLAGEKNGRRQGRIINIDDPWGRRLAEELGAKGLTTFGIDSIAFVQAKEVELSLGEIRAEIETPAGAFPLRAPLSGRFNLYNILAATAAAFHLGIPLSAIQRGIEFAKPIPGRLEKISESGEPAVFVDYAHSEDALKRVLQNLARFRQGRIITVFGCGGDRDRGKRPLMGRAAAEESDLVIVTSDNPRTEDPLAIIGAIEDGIDAGVMKKISPGEIRTAGAGKTYTVVADRREAIGLAIGLASPEDIVLIAGKGHEDYQIIGTKTFPFDDRTVGREALDRLRGSAR
;
A
#
# COMPACT_ATOMS: atom_id res chain seq x y z
N GLU A 1 -16.78 21.93 -12.07
CA GLU A 1 -16.55 23.24 -12.75
C GLU A 1 -16.28 24.36 -11.75
N ASP A 2 -16.61 24.17 -10.47
CA ASP A 2 -16.54 25.21 -9.43
C ASP A 2 -15.30 25.13 -8.53
N CYS A 3 -14.35 24.23 -8.81
CA CYS A 3 -13.12 24.14 -8.08
C CYS A 3 -11.97 24.78 -8.82
N GLU A 4 -11.24 25.65 -8.14
CA GLU A 4 -10.00 26.23 -8.64
C GLU A 4 -8.80 25.51 -8.01
N PHE A 5 -7.85 25.09 -8.85
CA PHE A 5 -6.66 24.37 -8.43
C PHE A 5 -5.40 25.22 -8.64
N ASP A 6 -4.50 25.22 -7.67
CA ASP A 6 -3.19 25.88 -7.79
C ASP A 6 -2.16 24.95 -8.43
N LEU A 7 -2.29 23.63 -8.20
CA LEU A 7 -1.42 22.61 -8.79
C LEU A 7 -2.15 21.28 -8.94
N GLY A 8 -1.65 20.45 -9.84
CA GLY A 8 -2.07 19.06 -10.03
C GLY A 8 -0.88 18.11 -10.10
N ILE A 9 -1.05 16.93 -9.54
CA ILE A 9 -0.02 15.90 -9.50
C ILE A 9 -0.52 14.66 -10.23
N PHE A 10 0.25 14.20 -11.22
CA PHE A 10 0.05 12.92 -11.90
C PHE A 10 1.02 11.88 -11.34
N MET A 11 0.48 10.92 -10.58
CA MET A 11 1.31 9.88 -9.96
C MET A 11 1.56 8.69 -10.88
N ASN A 12 0.49 8.11 -11.38
CA ASN A 12 0.48 6.95 -12.27
C ASN A 12 -0.92 6.74 -12.87
N LEU A 13 -0.98 5.88 -13.89
CA LEU A 13 -2.24 5.39 -14.43
C LEU A 13 -2.14 3.88 -14.67
N THR A 14 -2.91 3.12 -13.93
CA THR A 14 -3.02 1.66 -14.06
C THR A 14 -4.47 1.26 -14.29
N GLN A 15 -4.69 0.04 -14.75
CA GLN A 15 -6.03 -0.45 -15.05
C GLN A 15 -6.93 -0.39 -13.82
N ASP A 16 -7.94 0.47 -13.90
CA ASP A 16 -9.01 0.62 -12.92
C ASP A 16 -10.20 1.32 -13.59
N HIS A 17 -11.40 1.18 -13.04
CA HIS A 17 -12.61 1.88 -13.51
C HIS A 17 -12.92 1.71 -15.02
N LEU A 18 -12.50 0.61 -15.65
CA LEU A 18 -12.78 0.35 -17.07
C LEU A 18 -14.26 0.04 -17.33
N ASP A 19 -15.01 -0.35 -16.31
CA ASP A 19 -16.48 -0.42 -16.33
C ASP A 19 -17.13 0.94 -16.62
N PHE A 20 -16.48 2.03 -16.18
CA PHE A 20 -16.91 3.41 -16.44
C PHE A 20 -16.25 4.02 -17.69
N HIS A 21 -14.94 3.87 -17.87
CA HIS A 21 -14.18 4.53 -18.93
C HIS A 21 -14.13 3.74 -20.23
N GLY A 22 -14.40 2.44 -20.20
CA GLY A 22 -14.34 1.55 -21.36
C GLY A 22 -12.92 1.14 -21.74
N THR A 23 -12.02 2.09 -21.98
CA THR A 23 -10.61 1.83 -22.36
C THR A 23 -9.62 2.61 -21.52
N MET A 24 -8.35 2.16 -21.51
CA MET A 24 -7.25 2.90 -20.87
C MET A 24 -7.00 4.26 -21.52
N GLU A 25 -7.23 4.40 -22.82
CA GLU A 25 -7.12 5.67 -23.54
C GLU A 25 -8.19 6.68 -23.09
N ASP A 26 -9.42 6.25 -22.92
CA ASP A 26 -10.50 7.11 -22.41
C ASP A 26 -10.25 7.52 -20.96
N TYR A 27 -9.73 6.58 -20.15
CA TYR A 27 -9.34 6.87 -18.77
C TYR A 27 -8.20 7.90 -18.75
N TYR A 28 -7.16 7.72 -19.57
CA TYR A 28 -6.08 8.69 -19.74
C TYR A 28 -6.61 10.06 -20.20
N ALA A 29 -7.43 10.10 -21.25
CA ALA A 29 -8.02 11.33 -21.76
C ALA A 29 -8.80 12.09 -20.68
N SER A 30 -9.55 11.39 -19.85
CA SER A 30 -10.26 11.97 -18.71
C SER A 30 -9.30 12.59 -17.68
N LYS A 31 -8.20 11.91 -17.33
CA LYS A 31 -7.18 12.43 -16.42
C LYS A 31 -6.41 13.62 -17.02
N LYS A 32 -6.08 13.54 -18.31
CA LYS A 32 -5.38 14.60 -19.04
C LYS A 32 -6.14 15.93 -19.01
N ARG A 33 -7.46 15.92 -19.12
CA ARG A 33 -8.30 17.13 -19.06
C ARG A 33 -8.06 17.97 -17.81
N PHE A 34 -7.75 17.35 -16.68
CA PHE A 34 -7.37 18.08 -15.48
C PHE A 34 -6.16 18.99 -15.71
N PHE A 35 -5.17 18.52 -16.45
CA PHE A 35 -3.92 19.23 -16.73
C PHE A 35 -4.02 20.20 -17.92
N THR A 36 -4.91 19.92 -18.88
CA THR A 36 -5.08 20.76 -20.08
C THR A 36 -6.15 21.85 -19.89
N ASP A 37 -7.25 21.52 -19.21
CA ASP A 37 -8.42 22.40 -19.14
C ASP A 37 -8.45 23.21 -17.83
N LEU A 38 -8.11 22.55 -16.69
CA LEU A 38 -8.22 23.17 -15.37
C LEU A 38 -6.92 23.79 -14.86
N LEU A 39 -5.76 23.38 -15.39
CA LEU A 39 -4.43 23.87 -15.02
C LEU A 39 -3.71 24.56 -16.18
N ALA A 40 -4.46 25.08 -17.16
CA ALA A 40 -3.88 25.67 -18.37
C ALA A 40 -3.49 27.15 -18.24
N GLY A 41 -3.81 27.80 -17.13
CA GLY A 41 -3.74 29.25 -17.00
C GLY A 41 -2.73 29.81 -16.01
N GLU A 42 -2.78 31.12 -15.86
CA GLU A 42 -2.21 31.85 -14.73
C GLU A 42 -3.35 32.24 -13.81
N LYS A 43 -3.18 32.03 -12.50
CA LYS A 43 -4.16 32.41 -11.48
C LYS A 43 -3.50 33.36 -10.49
N ASN A 44 -4.11 34.52 -10.24
CA ASN A 44 -3.62 35.54 -9.30
C ASN A 44 -2.15 35.93 -9.58
N GLY A 45 -1.74 36.00 -10.85
CA GLY A 45 -0.34 36.29 -11.24
C GLY A 45 0.65 35.16 -10.97
N ARG A 46 0.19 33.97 -10.55
CA ARG A 46 0.99 32.78 -10.39
C ARG A 46 0.60 31.72 -11.39
N ARG A 47 1.60 31.05 -11.93
CA ARG A 47 1.37 29.95 -12.84
C ARG A 47 0.92 28.71 -12.07
N GLN A 48 -0.14 28.07 -12.55
CA GLN A 48 -0.61 26.80 -12.00
C GLN A 48 0.45 25.69 -12.22
N GLY A 49 0.71 24.89 -11.18
CA GLY A 49 1.73 23.84 -11.22
C GLY A 49 1.20 22.56 -11.84
N ARG A 50 1.97 21.97 -12.76
CA ARG A 50 1.75 20.64 -13.33
C ARG A 50 2.92 19.74 -12.95
N ILE A 51 2.68 18.78 -12.06
CA ILE A 51 3.69 17.91 -11.46
C ILE A 51 3.44 16.49 -11.95
N ILE A 52 4.42 15.89 -12.64
CA ILE A 52 4.20 14.64 -13.36
C ILE A 52 5.31 13.63 -13.08
N ASN A 53 4.90 12.40 -12.71
CA ASN A 53 5.79 11.25 -12.63
C ASN A 53 6.15 10.76 -14.04
N ILE A 54 7.41 10.92 -14.44
CA ILE A 54 7.88 10.50 -15.76
C ILE A 54 8.46 9.08 -15.81
N ASP A 55 8.50 8.37 -14.69
CA ASP A 55 8.76 6.93 -14.68
C ASP A 55 7.51 6.13 -15.07
N ASP A 56 6.31 6.70 -14.88
CA ASP A 56 5.07 6.15 -15.38
C ASP A 56 4.92 6.39 -16.89
N PRO A 57 4.60 5.38 -17.71
CA PRO A 57 4.48 5.55 -19.16
C PRO A 57 3.43 6.59 -19.58
N TRP A 58 2.29 6.63 -18.88
CA TRP A 58 1.23 7.61 -19.15
C TRP A 58 1.63 9.01 -18.68
N GLY A 59 2.36 9.09 -17.56
CA GLY A 59 2.92 10.34 -17.09
C GLY A 59 3.95 10.90 -18.07
N ARG A 60 4.83 10.07 -18.60
CA ARG A 60 5.80 10.48 -19.64
C ARG A 60 5.11 11.02 -20.88
N ARG A 61 4.11 10.29 -21.39
CA ARG A 61 3.28 10.74 -22.51
C ARG A 61 2.60 12.08 -22.20
N LEU A 62 2.03 12.22 -21.00
CA LEU A 62 1.39 13.47 -20.59
C LEU A 62 2.39 14.62 -20.55
N ALA A 63 3.59 14.42 -20.04
CA ALA A 63 4.65 15.42 -20.00
C ALA A 63 5.07 15.87 -21.40
N GLU A 64 5.21 14.94 -22.34
CA GLU A 64 5.52 15.22 -23.74
C GLU A 64 4.41 16.03 -24.42
N GLU A 65 3.15 15.65 -24.22
CA GLU A 65 1.99 16.34 -24.81
C GLU A 65 1.77 17.74 -24.23
N LEU A 66 2.08 17.98 -22.96
CA LEU A 66 1.95 19.28 -22.31
C LEU A 66 3.10 20.24 -22.61
N GLY A 67 4.26 19.72 -23.02
CA GLY A 67 5.48 20.48 -23.23
C GLY A 67 6.10 21.03 -21.94
N ALA A 68 7.32 21.52 -22.03
CA ALA A 68 8.14 21.88 -20.85
C ALA A 68 7.63 23.09 -20.03
N LYS A 69 6.77 23.92 -20.60
CA LYS A 69 6.37 25.19 -19.98
C LYS A 69 5.44 25.00 -18.76
N GLY A 70 5.94 25.32 -17.54
CA GLY A 70 5.20 25.18 -16.28
C GLY A 70 5.02 23.73 -15.82
N LEU A 71 5.89 22.83 -16.31
CA LEU A 71 5.94 21.44 -15.95
C LEU A 71 7.06 21.21 -14.94
N THR A 72 6.75 20.51 -13.86
CA THR A 72 7.72 19.96 -12.92
C THR A 72 7.64 18.44 -12.99
N THR A 73 8.70 17.78 -13.37
CA THR A 73 8.75 16.32 -13.45
C THR A 73 9.37 15.73 -12.20
N PHE A 74 8.99 14.51 -11.85
CA PHE A 74 9.69 13.76 -10.84
C PHE A 74 9.85 12.29 -11.26
N GLY A 75 10.88 11.64 -10.71
CA GLY A 75 11.18 10.25 -11.01
C GLY A 75 12.29 9.69 -10.13
N ILE A 76 12.45 8.37 -10.18
CA ILE A 76 13.54 7.61 -9.55
C ILE A 76 14.50 7.13 -10.65
N ASP A 77 13.94 6.51 -11.70
CA ASP A 77 14.70 5.88 -12.78
C ASP A 77 15.01 6.87 -13.92
N SER A 78 14.15 7.83 -14.15
CA SER A 78 14.29 8.81 -15.23
C SER A 78 14.93 10.10 -14.71
N ILE A 79 15.70 10.77 -15.57
CA ILE A 79 16.22 12.11 -15.27
C ILE A 79 15.03 13.07 -15.20
N ALA A 80 14.82 13.64 -14.03
CA ALA A 80 13.66 14.47 -13.72
C ALA A 80 14.06 15.76 -13.01
N PHE A 81 13.15 16.72 -12.95
CA PHE A 81 13.34 17.98 -12.23
C PHE A 81 13.51 17.78 -10.71
N VAL A 82 12.79 16.83 -10.12
CA VAL A 82 13.00 16.30 -8.76
C VAL A 82 13.30 14.82 -8.90
N GLN A 83 14.51 14.41 -8.53
CA GLN A 83 14.96 13.04 -8.72
C GLN A 83 15.51 12.45 -7.42
N ALA A 84 15.22 11.17 -7.18
CA ALA A 84 15.89 10.42 -6.12
C ALA A 84 17.13 9.71 -6.69
N LYS A 85 18.25 9.83 -6.02
CA LYS A 85 19.52 9.14 -6.24
C LYS A 85 19.90 8.31 -5.02
N GLU A 86 20.83 7.39 -5.18
CA GLU A 86 21.37 6.57 -4.07
C GLU A 86 20.29 5.96 -3.21
N VAL A 87 19.27 5.38 -3.85
CA VAL A 87 18.05 4.90 -3.19
C VAL A 87 18.32 3.61 -2.45
N GLU A 88 18.19 3.67 -1.13
CA GLU A 88 18.20 2.52 -0.22
C GLU A 88 16.80 2.35 0.40
N LEU A 89 16.17 1.22 0.12
CA LEU A 89 14.86 0.86 0.67
C LEU A 89 15.01 -0.26 1.69
N SER A 90 14.39 -0.10 2.85
CA SER A 90 14.32 -1.12 3.88
C SER A 90 12.91 -1.24 4.46
N LEU A 91 12.69 -2.22 5.33
CA LEU A 91 11.43 -2.37 6.05
C LEU A 91 11.32 -1.28 7.14
N GLY A 92 10.60 -0.20 6.83
CA GLY A 92 10.34 0.92 7.75
C GLY A 92 11.21 2.15 7.51
N GLU A 93 12.15 2.15 6.56
CA GLU A 93 12.95 3.34 6.25
C GLU A 93 13.27 3.44 4.76
N ILE A 94 13.19 4.66 4.25
CA ILE A 94 13.67 5.06 2.92
C ILE A 94 14.83 6.03 3.15
N ARG A 95 15.98 5.76 2.50
CA ARG A 95 17.09 6.69 2.37
C ARG A 95 17.34 6.97 0.90
N ALA A 96 17.64 8.21 0.59
CA ALA A 96 18.00 8.64 -0.76
C ALA A 96 18.69 10.01 -0.72
N GLU A 97 19.29 10.43 -1.81
CA GLU A 97 19.59 11.82 -2.06
C GLU A 97 18.52 12.39 -3.00
N ILE A 98 17.89 13.49 -2.62
CA ILE A 98 16.89 14.17 -3.45
C ILE A 98 17.56 15.35 -4.15
N GLU A 99 17.68 15.24 -5.46
CA GLU A 99 18.17 16.30 -6.33
C GLU A 99 17.03 17.19 -6.84
N THR A 100 17.26 18.50 -6.82
CA THR A 100 16.38 19.53 -7.37
C THR A 100 17.23 20.61 -8.06
N PRO A 101 16.68 21.48 -8.91
CA PRO A 101 17.41 22.58 -9.50
C PRO A 101 17.97 23.59 -8.49
N ALA A 102 17.44 23.64 -7.28
CA ALA A 102 17.94 24.53 -6.22
C ALA A 102 19.00 23.88 -5.33
N GLY A 103 19.39 22.63 -5.62
CA GLY A 103 20.35 21.86 -4.84
C GLY A 103 19.82 20.48 -4.45
N ALA A 104 20.65 19.75 -3.71
CA ALA A 104 20.31 18.41 -3.22
C ALA A 104 20.23 18.38 -1.71
N PHE A 105 19.50 17.39 -1.16
CA PHE A 105 19.48 17.11 0.27
C PHE A 105 19.34 15.61 0.54
N PRO A 106 19.98 15.10 1.62
CA PRO A 106 19.79 13.73 2.04
C PRO A 106 18.37 13.54 2.59
N LEU A 107 17.73 12.46 2.16
CA LEU A 107 16.42 12.03 2.63
C LEU A 107 16.55 10.87 3.61
N ARG A 108 15.85 10.96 4.73
CA ARG A 108 15.57 9.85 5.63
C ARG A 108 14.09 9.90 6.03
N ALA A 109 13.32 8.91 5.62
CA ALA A 109 11.89 8.88 5.91
C ALA A 109 11.49 7.55 6.57
N PRO A 110 10.67 7.58 7.66
CA PRO A 110 10.19 6.38 8.36
C PRO A 110 9.02 5.73 7.60
N LEU A 111 9.24 5.42 6.33
CA LEU A 111 8.27 4.85 5.41
C LEU A 111 8.88 3.64 4.70
N SER A 112 8.04 2.74 4.18
CA SER A 112 8.46 1.55 3.45
C SER A 112 8.03 1.61 2.00
N GLY A 113 8.90 1.09 1.12
CA GLY A 113 8.56 0.79 -0.27
C GLY A 113 8.72 1.96 -1.25
N ARG A 114 8.98 1.55 -2.50
CA ARG A 114 9.25 2.46 -3.61
C ARG A 114 8.09 3.42 -3.92
N PHE A 115 6.84 2.97 -3.72
CA PHE A 115 5.67 3.82 -3.94
C PHE A 115 5.63 5.02 -2.98
N ASN A 116 6.09 4.85 -1.73
CA ASN A 116 6.22 5.96 -0.78
C ASN A 116 7.33 6.93 -1.19
N LEU A 117 8.41 6.45 -1.81
CA LEU A 117 9.42 7.34 -2.38
C LEU A 117 8.84 8.20 -3.52
N TYR A 118 8.00 7.64 -4.40
CA TYR A 118 7.26 8.43 -5.38
C TYR A 118 6.33 9.46 -4.73
N ASN A 119 5.64 9.11 -3.64
CA ASN A 119 4.81 10.06 -2.89
C ASN A 119 5.67 11.21 -2.30
N ILE A 120 6.84 10.89 -1.77
CA ILE A 120 7.81 11.88 -1.26
C ILE A 120 8.28 12.80 -2.40
N LEU A 121 8.66 12.26 -3.56
CA LEU A 121 9.09 13.04 -4.70
C LEU A 121 7.98 13.97 -5.21
N ALA A 122 6.76 13.48 -5.28
CA ALA A 122 5.59 14.28 -5.65
C ALA A 122 5.35 15.43 -4.67
N ALA A 123 5.40 15.14 -3.36
CA ALA A 123 5.26 16.16 -2.31
C ALA A 123 6.41 17.18 -2.35
N THR A 124 7.64 16.71 -2.58
CA THR A 124 8.82 17.58 -2.76
C THR A 124 8.63 18.50 -3.96
N ALA A 125 8.22 17.97 -5.10
CA ALA A 125 7.99 18.74 -6.32
C ALA A 125 6.87 19.78 -6.13
N ALA A 126 5.79 19.40 -5.43
CA ALA A 126 4.71 20.32 -5.08
C ALA A 126 5.17 21.45 -4.17
N ALA A 127 5.85 21.12 -3.09
CA ALA A 127 6.36 22.10 -2.13
C ALA A 127 7.41 23.03 -2.77
N PHE A 128 8.30 22.48 -3.62
CA PHE A 128 9.26 23.25 -4.40
C PHE A 128 8.57 24.25 -5.34
N HIS A 129 7.54 23.79 -6.07
CA HIS A 129 6.74 24.66 -6.95
C HIS A 129 6.06 25.81 -6.19
N LEU A 130 5.62 25.55 -4.96
CA LEU A 130 5.04 26.55 -4.08
C LEU A 130 6.07 27.49 -3.42
N GLY A 131 7.36 27.32 -3.71
CA GLY A 131 8.44 28.16 -3.18
C GLY A 131 8.85 27.86 -1.75
N ILE A 132 8.52 26.67 -1.25
CA ILE A 132 8.94 26.23 0.09
C ILE A 132 10.47 25.95 0.07
N PRO A 133 11.26 26.48 1.02
CA PRO A 133 12.70 26.22 1.09
C PRO A 133 13.03 24.74 1.25
N LEU A 134 14.09 24.25 0.58
CA LEU A 134 14.50 22.84 0.64
C LEU A 134 14.69 22.30 2.06
N SER A 135 15.28 23.12 2.95
CA SER A 135 15.46 22.75 4.37
C SER A 135 14.14 22.54 5.13
N ALA A 136 13.08 23.23 4.72
CA ALA A 136 11.75 23.02 5.32
C ALA A 136 11.08 21.78 4.72
N ILE A 137 11.26 21.52 3.41
CA ILE A 137 10.79 20.30 2.73
C ILE A 137 11.44 19.08 3.38
N GLN A 138 12.76 19.07 3.50
CA GLN A 138 13.51 17.99 4.14
C GLN A 138 12.98 17.69 5.54
N ARG A 139 12.92 18.70 6.43
CA ARG A 139 12.37 18.52 7.78
C ARG A 139 10.94 18.00 7.78
N GLY A 140 10.09 18.53 6.90
CA GLY A 140 8.69 18.06 6.78
C GLY A 140 8.58 16.57 6.46
N ILE A 141 9.48 16.06 5.61
CA ILE A 141 9.53 14.64 5.25
C ILE A 141 10.10 13.79 6.40
N GLU A 142 11.18 14.23 7.02
CA GLU A 142 11.81 13.52 8.14
C GLU A 142 10.87 13.35 9.36
N PHE A 143 10.00 14.35 9.59
CA PHE A 143 8.99 14.32 10.63
C PHE A 143 7.64 13.73 10.18
N ALA A 144 7.51 13.31 8.92
CA ALA A 144 6.30 12.69 8.43
C ALA A 144 6.04 11.38 9.18
N LYS A 145 4.85 11.27 9.74
CA LYS A 145 4.42 10.01 10.36
C LYS A 145 3.92 9.05 9.28
N PRO A 146 4.12 7.74 9.43
CA PRO A 146 3.46 6.76 8.58
C PRO A 146 1.95 7.02 8.54
N ILE A 147 1.38 6.91 7.36
CA ILE A 147 -0.08 7.03 7.21
C ILE A 147 -0.70 5.78 7.84
N PRO A 148 -1.61 5.93 8.81
CA PRO A 148 -2.24 4.79 9.47
C PRO A 148 -2.80 3.79 8.47
N GLY A 149 -2.44 2.52 8.62
CA GLY A 149 -2.92 1.43 7.77
C GLY A 149 -2.49 1.47 6.30
N ARG A 150 -1.42 2.17 5.97
CA ARG A 150 -0.78 2.17 4.64
C ARG A 150 0.64 1.64 4.74
N LEU A 151 0.79 0.32 4.65
CA LEU A 151 2.01 -0.42 4.93
C LEU A 151 2.67 0.06 6.24
N GLU A 152 1.84 0.26 7.25
CA GLU A 152 2.25 0.74 8.57
C GLU A 152 2.97 -0.39 9.32
N LYS A 153 4.27 -0.22 9.58
CA LYS A 153 5.01 -1.14 10.43
C LYS A 153 4.64 -0.91 11.89
N ILE A 154 4.17 -1.93 12.58
CA ILE A 154 3.73 -1.86 13.98
C ILE A 154 4.66 -2.58 14.95
N SER A 155 5.66 -3.33 14.46
CA SER A 155 6.67 -4.07 15.25
C SER A 155 7.94 -3.26 15.45
N GLU A 156 8.73 -3.64 16.46
CA GLU A 156 10.01 -3.07 16.80
C GLU A 156 11.18 -3.84 16.18
N SER A 157 12.41 -3.39 16.42
CA SER A 157 13.63 -4.07 15.98
C SER A 157 13.83 -5.38 16.76
N GLY A 158 14.20 -6.45 16.08
CA GLY A 158 14.39 -7.77 16.68
C GLY A 158 13.14 -8.64 16.75
N GLU A 159 12.00 -8.11 16.31
CA GLU A 159 10.73 -8.82 16.17
C GLU A 159 10.44 -9.18 14.72
N PRO A 160 9.49 -10.10 14.46
CA PRO A 160 8.94 -10.25 13.11
C PRO A 160 8.49 -8.90 12.55
N ALA A 161 8.73 -8.66 11.27
CA ALA A 161 8.29 -7.42 10.66
C ALA A 161 6.78 -7.44 10.40
N VAL A 162 5.97 -6.85 11.27
CA VAL A 162 4.50 -6.84 11.19
C VAL A 162 4.00 -5.55 10.56
N PHE A 163 3.24 -5.68 9.46
CA PHE A 163 2.65 -4.57 8.72
C PHE A 163 1.14 -4.62 8.70
N VAL A 164 0.50 -3.47 8.76
CA VAL A 164 -0.94 -3.28 8.54
C VAL A 164 -1.16 -2.48 7.27
N ASP A 165 -2.02 -2.97 6.37
CA ASP A 165 -2.31 -2.31 5.09
C ASP A 165 -3.79 -2.36 4.72
N TYR A 166 -4.23 -1.36 3.95
CA TYR A 166 -5.60 -1.24 3.45
C TYR A 166 -5.84 -2.05 2.15
N ALA A 167 -4.90 -2.84 1.69
CA ALA A 167 -5.04 -3.66 0.47
C ALA A 167 -6.26 -4.59 0.57
N HIS A 168 -7.34 -4.24 -0.14
CA HIS A 168 -8.63 -4.91 -0.13
C HIS A 168 -9.12 -5.29 -1.55
N SER A 169 -8.22 -5.26 -2.53
CA SER A 169 -8.39 -5.73 -3.90
C SER A 169 -7.23 -6.65 -4.28
N GLU A 170 -7.40 -7.47 -5.32
CA GLU A 170 -6.37 -8.38 -5.84
C GLU A 170 -5.07 -7.64 -6.16
N ASP A 171 -5.15 -6.62 -7.02
CA ASP A 171 -3.99 -5.84 -7.47
C ASP A 171 -3.26 -5.16 -6.30
N ALA A 172 -4.00 -4.56 -5.36
CA ALA A 172 -3.41 -3.93 -4.19
C ALA A 172 -2.69 -4.95 -3.30
N LEU A 173 -3.32 -6.10 -3.02
CA LEU A 173 -2.73 -7.16 -2.20
C LEU A 173 -1.47 -7.73 -2.85
N LYS A 174 -1.53 -8.03 -4.14
CA LYS A 174 -0.39 -8.53 -4.91
C LYS A 174 0.78 -7.55 -4.90
N ARG A 175 0.54 -6.26 -5.14
CA ARG A 175 1.59 -5.22 -5.12
C ARG A 175 2.24 -5.07 -3.76
N VAL A 176 1.46 -5.08 -2.68
CA VAL A 176 1.99 -4.98 -1.33
C VAL A 176 2.86 -6.19 -1.02
N LEU A 177 2.40 -7.41 -1.32
CA LEU A 177 3.16 -8.63 -1.10
C LEU A 177 4.44 -8.68 -1.93
N GLN A 178 4.39 -8.33 -3.21
CA GLN A 178 5.58 -8.24 -4.07
C GLN A 178 6.58 -7.19 -3.61
N ASN A 179 6.10 -6.07 -3.04
CA ASN A 179 6.99 -5.09 -2.43
C ASN A 179 7.68 -5.67 -1.20
N LEU A 180 6.94 -6.35 -0.31
CA LEU A 180 7.49 -7.00 0.89
C LEU A 180 8.45 -8.15 0.55
N ALA A 181 8.17 -8.90 -0.51
CA ALA A 181 9.02 -10.02 -0.96
C ALA A 181 10.45 -9.60 -1.32
N ARG A 182 10.67 -8.34 -1.70
CA ARG A 182 12.02 -7.80 -1.97
C ARG A 182 12.91 -7.73 -0.74
N PHE A 183 12.32 -7.74 0.44
CA PHE A 183 13.03 -7.60 1.72
C PHE A 183 12.98 -8.88 2.56
N ARG A 184 12.38 -9.96 2.03
CA ARG A 184 12.19 -11.21 2.77
C ARG A 184 13.52 -11.88 3.09
N GLN A 185 13.66 -12.31 4.33
CA GLN A 185 14.71 -13.21 4.80
C GLN A 185 14.12 -14.56 5.20
N GLY A 186 12.93 -14.55 5.80
CA GLY A 186 12.13 -15.71 6.16
C GLY A 186 10.85 -15.84 5.32
N ARG A 187 9.75 -16.23 5.96
CA ARG A 187 8.43 -16.43 5.34
C ARG A 187 7.65 -15.12 5.23
N ILE A 188 6.73 -15.06 4.28
CA ILE A 188 5.66 -14.08 4.23
C ILE A 188 4.39 -14.74 4.74
N ILE A 189 3.83 -14.23 5.84
CA ILE A 189 2.60 -14.67 6.48
C ILE A 189 1.54 -13.60 6.23
N THR A 190 0.45 -13.96 5.55
CA THR A 190 -0.62 -13.00 5.20
C THR A 190 -1.91 -13.32 5.94
N VAL A 191 -2.46 -12.33 6.65
CA VAL A 191 -3.79 -12.37 7.27
C VAL A 191 -4.71 -11.43 6.50
N PHE A 192 -5.78 -11.96 5.92
CA PHE A 192 -6.75 -11.12 5.22
C PHE A 192 -8.14 -11.74 5.17
N GLY A 193 -9.13 -10.91 4.88
CA GLY A 193 -10.50 -11.28 4.59
C GLY A 193 -11.12 -10.34 3.56
N CYS A 194 -12.37 -10.61 3.20
CA CYS A 194 -13.15 -9.76 2.30
C CYS A 194 -14.41 -9.23 2.99
N GLY A 195 -14.86 -8.05 2.58
CA GLY A 195 -16.10 -7.48 3.06
C GLY A 195 -17.34 -8.18 2.46
N GLY A 196 -18.38 -8.34 3.29
CA GLY A 196 -19.72 -8.69 2.83
C GLY A 196 -20.45 -7.49 2.23
N ASP A 197 -21.53 -7.73 1.50
CA ASP A 197 -22.34 -6.73 0.79
C ASP A 197 -21.48 -5.85 -0.13
N ARG A 198 -20.49 -6.47 -0.79
CA ARG A 198 -19.53 -5.86 -1.71
C ARG A 198 -19.30 -6.80 -2.90
N ASP A 199 -18.45 -6.37 -3.81
CA ASP A 199 -18.04 -7.17 -4.97
C ASP A 199 -17.56 -8.57 -4.55
N ARG A 200 -18.34 -9.58 -4.94
CA ARG A 200 -18.05 -11.00 -4.66
C ARG A 200 -16.98 -11.55 -5.59
N GLY A 201 -16.89 -11.01 -6.81
CA GLY A 201 -15.95 -11.49 -7.83
C GLY A 201 -14.48 -11.32 -7.42
N LYS A 202 -14.17 -10.35 -6.58
CA LYS A 202 -12.80 -10.14 -6.10
C LYS A 202 -12.32 -11.19 -5.08
N ARG A 203 -13.23 -11.92 -4.40
CA ARG A 203 -12.89 -12.87 -3.31
C ARG A 203 -11.94 -13.97 -3.78
N PRO A 204 -12.26 -14.76 -4.82
CA PRO A 204 -11.34 -15.78 -5.31
C PRO A 204 -10.06 -15.18 -5.91
N LEU A 205 -10.12 -13.99 -6.51
CA LEU A 205 -8.94 -13.32 -7.04
C LEU A 205 -7.96 -12.94 -5.93
N MET A 206 -8.46 -12.43 -4.80
CA MET A 206 -7.64 -12.12 -3.62
C MET A 206 -7.07 -13.39 -2.97
N GLY A 207 -7.85 -14.50 -2.93
CA GLY A 207 -7.38 -15.81 -2.49
C GLY A 207 -6.18 -16.28 -3.29
N ARG A 208 -6.28 -16.21 -4.62
CA ARG A 208 -5.20 -16.54 -5.55
C ARG A 208 -3.97 -15.69 -5.34
N ALA A 209 -4.12 -14.36 -5.29
CA ALA A 209 -3.01 -13.43 -5.11
C ALA A 209 -2.27 -13.68 -3.79
N ALA A 210 -3.00 -13.94 -2.70
CA ALA A 210 -2.40 -14.29 -1.41
C ALA A 210 -1.62 -15.60 -1.48
N ALA A 211 -2.17 -16.65 -2.11
CA ALA A 211 -1.54 -17.95 -2.24
C ALA A 211 -0.27 -17.91 -3.11
N GLU A 212 -0.29 -17.15 -4.19
CA GLU A 212 0.87 -17.00 -5.09
C GLU A 212 2.05 -16.32 -4.38
N GLU A 213 1.78 -15.27 -3.61
CA GLU A 213 2.80 -14.35 -3.09
C GLU A 213 3.20 -14.61 -1.62
N SER A 214 2.51 -15.52 -0.90
CA SER A 214 2.78 -15.83 0.51
C SER A 214 3.24 -17.26 0.72
N ASP A 215 3.88 -17.53 1.87
CA ASP A 215 4.25 -18.87 2.33
C ASP A 215 3.18 -19.47 3.25
N LEU A 216 2.52 -18.58 4.04
CA LEU A 216 1.40 -18.93 4.90
C LEU A 216 0.29 -17.90 4.73
N VAL A 217 -0.92 -18.38 4.51
CA VAL A 217 -2.12 -17.53 4.47
C VAL A 217 -3.08 -17.91 5.59
N ILE A 218 -3.57 -16.94 6.33
CA ILE A 218 -4.64 -17.09 7.31
C ILE A 218 -5.85 -16.31 6.79
N VAL A 219 -6.82 -17.04 6.27
CA VAL A 219 -8.07 -16.45 5.77
C VAL A 219 -8.99 -16.20 6.97
N THR A 220 -9.50 -14.97 7.08
CA THR A 220 -10.31 -14.55 8.23
C THR A 220 -11.49 -13.67 7.81
N SER A 221 -12.32 -13.28 8.78
CA SER A 221 -13.40 -12.31 8.57
C SER A 221 -12.84 -10.87 8.52
N ASP A 222 -13.41 -10.06 7.65
CA ASP A 222 -13.20 -8.60 7.61
C ASP A 222 -14.44 -7.89 8.21
N ASN A 223 -15.27 -7.24 7.41
CA ASN A 223 -16.59 -6.71 7.73
C ASN A 223 -17.66 -7.59 7.06
N PRO A 224 -18.13 -8.68 7.67
CA PRO A 224 -19.07 -9.58 7.01
C PRO A 224 -20.42 -8.92 6.73
N ARG A 225 -20.78 -7.85 7.44
CA ARG A 225 -22.07 -7.17 7.34
C ARG A 225 -23.23 -8.16 7.45
N THR A 226 -24.14 -8.19 6.46
CA THR A 226 -25.31 -9.09 6.50
C THR A 226 -25.03 -10.48 5.95
N GLU A 227 -23.86 -10.71 5.34
CA GLU A 227 -23.48 -12.03 4.80
C GLU A 227 -22.89 -12.92 5.90
N ASP A 228 -23.02 -14.25 5.71
CA ASP A 228 -22.36 -15.23 6.56
C ASP A 228 -20.82 -15.13 6.37
N PRO A 229 -20.04 -14.91 7.46
CA PRO A 229 -18.59 -14.85 7.39
C PRO A 229 -17.95 -16.09 6.75
N LEU A 230 -18.49 -17.29 7.03
CA LEU A 230 -17.97 -18.54 6.49
C LEU A 230 -18.25 -18.67 4.99
N ALA A 231 -19.36 -18.16 4.49
CA ALA A 231 -19.63 -18.11 3.06
C ALA A 231 -18.66 -17.17 2.33
N ILE A 232 -18.31 -16.05 2.94
CA ILE A 232 -17.28 -15.13 2.39
C ILE A 232 -15.92 -15.80 2.34
N ILE A 233 -15.52 -16.48 3.43
CA ILE A 233 -14.26 -17.23 3.53
C ILE A 233 -14.22 -18.34 2.47
N GLY A 234 -15.31 -19.11 2.32
CA GLY A 234 -15.41 -20.14 1.29
C GLY A 234 -15.20 -19.59 -0.14
N ALA A 235 -15.78 -18.43 -0.45
CA ALA A 235 -15.55 -17.77 -1.73
C ALA A 235 -14.10 -17.27 -1.94
N ILE A 236 -13.36 -16.99 -0.87
CA ILE A 236 -11.91 -16.71 -0.95
C ILE A 236 -11.14 -18.01 -1.22
N GLU A 237 -11.50 -19.11 -0.51
CA GLU A 237 -10.86 -20.41 -0.66
C GLU A 237 -11.00 -20.97 -2.08
N ASP A 238 -12.12 -20.69 -2.77
CA ASP A 238 -12.35 -21.09 -4.18
C ASP A 238 -11.27 -20.58 -5.14
N GLY A 239 -10.53 -19.53 -4.74
CA GLY A 239 -9.41 -18.98 -5.51
C GLY A 239 -8.04 -19.59 -5.16
N ILE A 240 -7.94 -20.35 -4.07
CA ILE A 240 -6.69 -20.96 -3.62
C ILE A 240 -6.52 -22.34 -4.24
N ASP A 241 -5.63 -22.45 -5.23
CA ASP A 241 -5.34 -23.72 -5.90
C ASP A 241 -4.60 -24.66 -4.93
N ALA A 242 -5.15 -25.88 -4.75
CA ALA A 242 -4.56 -26.92 -3.93
C ALA A 242 -3.17 -27.38 -4.44
N GLY A 243 -2.85 -27.17 -5.72
CA GLY A 243 -1.52 -27.39 -6.28
C GLY A 243 -0.50 -26.33 -5.89
N VAL A 244 -0.97 -25.14 -5.47
CA VAL A 244 -0.12 -24.01 -5.04
C VAL A 244 0.04 -23.99 -3.53
N MET A 245 -1.06 -24.19 -2.78
CA MET A 245 -1.07 -24.04 -1.33
C MET A 245 -1.97 -25.09 -0.66
N LYS A 246 -1.44 -25.79 0.34
CA LYS A 246 -2.16 -26.86 1.04
C LYS A 246 -2.98 -26.30 2.20
N LYS A 247 -4.27 -26.69 2.28
CA LYS A 247 -5.10 -26.40 3.47
C LYS A 247 -4.66 -27.25 4.65
N ILE A 248 -4.49 -26.63 5.82
CA ILE A 248 -4.21 -27.31 7.09
C ILE A 248 -5.10 -26.74 8.20
N SER A 249 -5.33 -27.51 9.24
CA SER A 249 -6.09 -27.02 10.39
C SER A 249 -5.23 -26.02 11.22
N PRO A 250 -5.86 -25.09 11.96
CA PRO A 250 -5.13 -24.17 12.85
C PRO A 250 -4.27 -24.87 13.90
N GLY A 251 -4.65 -26.07 14.33
CA GLY A 251 -3.88 -26.87 15.31
C GLY A 251 -2.61 -27.48 14.73
N GLU A 252 -2.62 -27.83 13.44
CA GLU A 252 -1.50 -28.46 12.75
C GLU A 252 -0.47 -27.46 12.21
N ILE A 253 -0.81 -26.17 12.15
CA ILE A 253 0.02 -25.14 11.48
C ILE A 253 1.40 -24.98 12.13
N ARG A 254 1.53 -25.24 13.44
CA ARG A 254 2.82 -25.18 14.18
C ARG A 254 3.77 -26.32 13.83
N THR A 255 3.24 -27.43 13.34
CA THR A 255 3.98 -28.65 13.00
C THR A 255 4.02 -28.88 11.48
N ALA A 256 3.42 -27.98 10.71
CA ALA A 256 3.44 -28.08 9.26
C ALA A 256 4.87 -28.05 8.73
N GLY A 257 5.21 -29.03 7.87
CA GLY A 257 6.51 -29.11 7.22
C GLY A 257 6.74 -27.98 6.22
N ALA A 258 7.87 -28.01 5.52
CA ALA A 258 8.19 -27.06 4.46
C ALA A 258 7.15 -27.11 3.34
N GLY A 259 6.66 -25.94 2.91
CA GLY A 259 5.70 -25.79 1.81
C GLY A 259 4.70 -24.66 2.10
N LYS A 260 4.07 -24.19 1.03
CA LYS A 260 3.02 -23.16 1.15
C LYS A 260 1.76 -23.77 1.75
N THR A 261 1.24 -23.14 2.80
CA THR A 261 0.06 -23.61 3.51
C THR A 261 -0.93 -22.48 3.81
N TYR A 262 -2.21 -22.81 3.89
CA TYR A 262 -3.18 -21.87 4.41
C TYR A 262 -4.08 -22.52 5.46
N THR A 263 -4.67 -21.66 6.29
CA THR A 263 -5.67 -22.05 7.28
C THR A 263 -6.79 -21.03 7.33
N VAL A 264 -7.90 -21.41 7.93
CA VAL A 264 -9.06 -20.56 8.18
C VAL A 264 -9.22 -20.33 9.66
N VAL A 265 -9.25 -19.06 10.07
CA VAL A 265 -9.57 -18.65 11.43
C VAL A 265 -10.59 -17.51 11.33
N ALA A 266 -11.87 -17.80 11.55
CA ALA A 266 -12.95 -16.84 11.32
C ALA A 266 -12.86 -15.59 12.21
N ASP A 267 -12.44 -15.74 13.48
CA ASP A 267 -12.18 -14.62 14.36
C ASP A 267 -10.88 -13.91 13.95
N ARG A 268 -10.99 -12.62 13.57
CA ARG A 268 -9.87 -11.84 13.09
C ARG A 268 -8.81 -11.57 14.16
N ARG A 269 -9.22 -11.42 15.43
CA ARG A 269 -8.29 -11.23 16.54
C ARG A 269 -7.45 -12.50 16.77
N GLU A 270 -8.08 -13.66 16.71
CA GLU A 270 -7.39 -14.95 16.83
C GLU A 270 -6.47 -15.17 15.62
N ALA A 271 -6.92 -14.84 14.40
CA ALA A 271 -6.12 -14.94 13.17
C ALA A 271 -4.83 -14.11 13.25
N ILE A 272 -4.93 -12.85 13.69
CA ILE A 272 -3.78 -11.95 13.87
C ILE A 272 -2.85 -12.50 14.96
N GLY A 273 -3.41 -12.93 16.10
CA GLY A 273 -2.64 -13.52 17.20
C GLY A 273 -1.90 -14.79 16.78
N LEU A 274 -2.55 -15.65 15.97
CA LEU A 274 -1.94 -16.87 15.43
C LEU A 274 -0.79 -16.53 14.48
N ALA A 275 -0.98 -15.59 13.54
CA ALA A 275 0.04 -15.18 12.59
C ALA A 275 1.31 -14.69 13.29
N ILE A 276 1.16 -13.78 14.25
CA ILE A 276 2.28 -13.19 15.00
C ILE A 276 2.94 -14.24 15.89
N GLY A 277 2.16 -15.12 16.53
CA GLY A 277 2.69 -16.18 17.38
C GLY A 277 3.41 -17.32 16.64
N LEU A 278 3.26 -17.40 15.30
CA LEU A 278 3.96 -18.34 14.43
C LEU A 278 5.20 -17.74 13.76
N ALA A 279 5.32 -16.42 13.77
CA ALA A 279 6.38 -15.73 13.06
C ALA A 279 7.69 -15.77 13.83
N SER A 280 8.79 -16.02 13.12
CA SER A 280 10.17 -15.84 13.58
C SER A 280 10.64 -14.41 13.29
N PRO A 281 11.73 -13.94 13.91
CA PRO A 281 12.25 -12.57 13.67
C PRO A 281 12.54 -12.23 12.20
N GLU A 282 12.84 -13.23 11.37
CA GLU A 282 13.12 -13.10 9.95
C GLU A 282 11.87 -13.07 9.07
N ASP A 283 10.70 -13.41 9.66
CA ASP A 283 9.43 -13.46 8.93
C ASP A 283 8.80 -12.06 8.78
N ILE A 284 8.01 -11.93 7.74
CA ILE A 284 7.17 -10.76 7.49
C ILE A 284 5.71 -11.17 7.68
N VAL A 285 4.98 -10.44 8.50
CA VAL A 285 3.52 -10.61 8.68
C VAL A 285 2.81 -9.43 8.05
N LEU A 286 1.91 -9.68 7.10
CA LEU A 286 1.02 -8.69 6.53
C LEU A 286 -0.42 -8.91 7.04
N ILE A 287 -0.98 -7.90 7.69
CA ILE A 287 -2.40 -7.85 8.07
C ILE A 287 -3.08 -6.90 7.08
N ALA A 288 -3.88 -7.46 6.15
CA ALA A 288 -4.45 -6.73 5.03
C ALA A 288 -5.97 -6.62 5.10
N GLY A 289 -6.51 -5.58 4.45
CA GLY A 289 -7.93 -5.33 4.23
C GLY A 289 -8.45 -4.09 4.92
N LYS A 290 -8.29 -3.98 6.23
CA LYS A 290 -8.89 -2.90 7.05
C LYS A 290 -8.01 -1.64 7.11
N GLY A 291 -6.69 -1.79 7.12
CA GLY A 291 -5.77 -0.67 7.19
C GLY A 291 -6.05 0.23 8.40
N HIS A 292 -6.56 1.44 8.14
CA HIS A 292 -6.87 2.43 9.17
C HIS A 292 -8.26 2.28 9.83
N GLU A 293 -9.10 1.37 9.34
CA GLU A 293 -10.43 1.14 9.94
C GLU A 293 -10.27 0.67 11.40
N ASP A 294 -10.99 1.32 12.29
CA ASP A 294 -11.00 1.06 13.73
C ASP A 294 -12.29 0.36 14.20
N TYR A 295 -13.01 -0.26 13.25
CA TYR A 295 -14.28 -0.96 13.52
C TYR A 295 -14.39 -2.26 12.71
N GLN A 296 -15.31 -3.14 13.17
CA GLN A 296 -15.80 -4.30 12.42
C GLN A 296 -17.33 -4.28 12.39
N ILE A 297 -17.92 -4.53 11.21
CA ILE A 297 -19.36 -4.57 11.02
C ILE A 297 -19.82 -6.03 10.92
N ILE A 298 -20.64 -6.47 11.89
CA ILE A 298 -21.24 -7.81 11.94
C ILE A 298 -22.75 -7.66 11.98
N GLY A 299 -23.45 -8.19 11.00
CA GLY A 299 -24.87 -7.87 10.78
C GLY A 299 -25.02 -6.37 10.51
N THR A 300 -25.86 -5.73 11.29
CA THR A 300 -26.10 -4.27 11.25
C THR A 300 -25.36 -3.51 12.36
N LYS A 301 -24.57 -4.19 13.18
CA LYS A 301 -23.87 -3.60 14.32
C LYS A 301 -22.41 -3.34 14.02
N THR A 302 -21.91 -2.21 14.51
CA THR A 302 -20.50 -1.83 14.44
C THR A 302 -19.84 -2.06 15.79
N PHE A 303 -18.71 -2.76 15.78
CA PHE A 303 -17.90 -3.06 16.95
C PHE A 303 -16.53 -2.39 16.83
N PRO A 304 -15.93 -1.88 17.91
CA PRO A 304 -14.55 -1.39 17.89
C PRO A 304 -13.59 -2.53 17.55
N PHE A 305 -12.77 -2.33 16.53
CA PHE A 305 -11.76 -3.29 16.11
C PHE A 305 -10.69 -2.61 15.24
N ASP A 306 -9.46 -2.58 15.72
CA ASP A 306 -8.33 -1.98 15.02
C ASP A 306 -7.20 -3.01 14.90
N ASP A 307 -6.84 -3.37 13.65
CA ASP A 307 -5.77 -4.33 13.34
C ASP A 307 -4.44 -3.96 13.98
N ARG A 308 -4.12 -2.66 14.06
CA ARG A 308 -2.89 -2.13 14.65
C ARG A 308 -2.84 -2.39 16.15
N THR A 309 -3.95 -2.14 16.83
CA THR A 309 -4.08 -2.37 18.28
C THR A 309 -3.98 -3.85 18.58
N VAL A 310 -4.74 -4.68 17.86
CA VAL A 310 -4.72 -6.14 18.01
C VAL A 310 -3.32 -6.72 17.72
N GLY A 311 -2.67 -6.22 16.68
CA GLY A 311 -1.31 -6.63 16.33
C GLY A 311 -0.29 -6.27 17.41
N ARG A 312 -0.34 -5.05 17.95
CA ARG A 312 0.55 -4.64 19.06
C ARG A 312 0.32 -5.47 20.33
N GLU A 313 -0.94 -5.73 20.70
CA GLU A 313 -1.27 -6.62 21.81
C GLU A 313 -0.72 -8.06 21.63
N ALA A 314 -0.69 -8.55 20.39
CA ALA A 314 -0.11 -9.85 20.08
C ALA A 314 1.42 -9.86 20.17
N LEU A 315 2.08 -8.79 19.72
CA LEU A 315 3.53 -8.58 19.88
C LEU A 315 3.93 -8.47 21.35
N ASP A 316 3.15 -7.75 22.16
CA ASP A 316 3.40 -7.63 23.61
C ASP A 316 3.34 -8.99 24.31
N ARG A 317 2.38 -9.85 23.92
CA ARG A 317 2.31 -11.24 24.43
C ARG A 317 3.52 -12.06 24.02
N LEU A 318 4.02 -11.90 22.78
CA LEU A 318 5.21 -12.57 22.29
C LEU A 318 6.44 -12.18 23.14
N ARG A 319 6.62 -10.88 23.44
CA ARG A 319 7.67 -10.34 24.31
C ARG A 319 7.61 -10.91 25.73
N GLY A 320 6.39 -10.99 26.28
CA GLY A 320 6.16 -11.55 27.63
C GLY A 320 6.45 -13.04 27.75
N SER A 321 6.30 -13.80 26.67
CA SER A 321 6.58 -15.24 26.61
C SER A 321 8.06 -15.58 26.37
N ALA A 322 8.85 -14.60 25.92
CA ALA A 322 10.31 -14.74 25.66
C ALA A 322 11.18 -14.38 26.88
N ARG A 323 10.58 -13.90 27.97
CA ARG A 323 11.23 -13.64 29.27
C ARG A 323 10.96 -14.80 30.23
#